data_dcb45b5b089967d3befd9f9698ffe34a
#
_entry.id   dcb45b5b089967d3befd9f9698ffe34a
#
_cell.length_a   1.000
_cell.length_b   1.000
_cell.length_c   1.000
_cell.angle_alpha   90.00
_cell.angle_beta   90.00
_cell.angle_gamma   90.00
#
_symmetry.space_group_name_H-M   'P 1'
#
loop_
_entity.id
_entity.type
_entity.pdbx_description
1 polymer ?
#
loop_
_entity_poly.entity_id
_entity_poly.type
_entity_poly.pdbx_seq_one_letter_code
_entity_poly.pdbx_strand_id
1 'polypeptide(L)'
;MVTVFSVVKKASQNTARRLAVLLATLCLPGLPAAAQPTETGDFRAPDLVELVRLDPSIHLDIRYATSNNFTGRKLYAEARAFLQRPAAEALVRANRALKPHGYGLLIFDGYRPWSVTKLFWEATPPDKHKFVADPQKGSRHNRGCAVDVGLYDLRTGREVTMPSAFDEMSDSAAADYKGGTTEQRRTRALLRQALEREGFKVNPDEWWHFDYQDWRLYRILDLPFAAIHASPRAPDAGPP
;
A
#
# COMPACT_ATOMS: atom_id res chain seq x y z
N MET A 1 11.02 -84.99 48.99
CA MET A 1 11.69 -84.34 50.06
C MET A 1 11.90 -82.90 49.59
N VAL A 2 10.91 -82.02 49.82
CA VAL A 2 10.94 -80.66 49.26
C VAL A 2 10.45 -79.69 50.39
N THR A 3 11.33 -78.84 50.80
CA THR A 3 11.08 -77.85 51.88
C THR A 3 10.57 -76.56 51.28
N VAL A 4 9.39 -76.12 51.77
CA VAL A 4 8.78 -74.86 51.28
C VAL A 4 9.25 -73.77 52.21
N PHE A 5 9.88 -72.73 51.76
CA PHE A 5 10.13 -71.46 52.42
C PHE A 5 9.17 -70.38 51.99
N SER A 6 8.37 -69.89 52.90
CA SER A 6 7.49 -68.75 52.76
C SER A 6 8.28 -67.48 52.98
N VAL A 7 8.18 -66.54 51.96
CA VAL A 7 8.77 -65.21 52.05
C VAL A 7 7.64 -64.18 52.19
N VAL A 8 7.57 -63.49 53.25
CA VAL A 8 6.64 -62.39 53.55
C VAL A 8 7.12 -61.16 52.83
N LYS A 9 6.29 -60.60 51.93
CA LYS A 9 6.54 -59.31 51.28
C LYS A 9 6.09 -58.16 52.14
N LYS A 10 7.05 -57.32 52.63
CA LYS A 10 6.80 -56.01 53.21
C LYS A 10 6.36 -55.03 52.12
N ALA A 11 5.18 -54.45 52.26
CA ALA A 11 4.71 -53.35 51.40
C ALA A 11 5.41 -52.04 51.82
N SER A 12 6.16 -51.45 50.95
CA SER A 12 6.71 -50.10 51.07
C SER A 12 5.69 -49.09 50.53
N GLN A 13 5.18 -48.26 51.43
CA GLN A 13 4.32 -47.13 51.05
C GLN A 13 5.20 -45.98 50.55
N ASN A 14 5.28 -45.79 49.20
CA ASN A 14 5.87 -44.61 48.60
C ASN A 14 4.83 -43.52 48.47
N THR A 15 4.94 -42.52 49.33
CA THR A 15 4.13 -41.28 49.33
C THR A 15 4.66 -40.39 48.17
N ALA A 16 4.04 -40.45 47.02
CA ALA A 16 4.33 -39.55 45.91
C ALA A 16 3.77 -38.15 46.21
N ARG A 17 4.63 -37.22 46.62
CA ARG A 17 4.32 -35.79 46.68
C ARG A 17 4.14 -35.30 45.26
N ARG A 18 2.90 -35.04 44.85
CA ARG A 18 2.58 -34.34 43.60
C ARG A 18 2.90 -32.85 43.77
N LEU A 19 4.00 -32.41 43.19
CA LEU A 19 4.35 -30.99 43.05
C LEU A 19 3.45 -30.38 41.96
N ALA A 20 2.41 -29.65 42.35
CA ALA A 20 1.60 -28.90 41.44
C ALA A 20 2.39 -27.64 41.02
N VAL A 21 2.98 -27.66 39.83
CA VAL A 21 3.56 -26.46 39.20
C VAL A 21 2.40 -25.63 38.66
N LEU A 22 2.04 -24.55 39.38
CA LEU A 22 1.16 -23.51 38.85
C LEU A 22 1.94 -22.74 37.76
N LEU A 23 1.70 -23.03 36.49
CA LEU A 23 2.07 -22.13 35.40
C LEU A 23 1.15 -20.90 35.49
N ALA A 24 1.64 -19.83 36.12
CA ALA A 24 1.03 -18.53 35.97
C ALA A 24 1.30 -18.03 34.53
N THR A 25 0.32 -18.16 33.65
CA THR A 25 0.32 -17.51 32.34
C THR A 25 0.27 -16.00 32.56
N LEU A 26 1.43 -15.33 32.48
CA LEU A 26 1.50 -13.88 32.43
C LEU A 26 0.84 -13.45 31.13
N CYS A 27 -0.46 -13.09 31.17
CA CYS A 27 -1.09 -12.31 30.11
C CYS A 27 -0.43 -10.92 30.13
N LEU A 28 0.60 -10.72 29.31
CA LEU A 28 1.07 -9.37 28.98
C LEU A 28 -0.10 -8.66 28.30
N PRO A 29 -0.53 -7.48 28.79
CA PRO A 29 -1.51 -6.70 28.06
C PRO A 29 -0.92 -6.42 26.67
N GLY A 30 -1.57 -6.92 25.62
CA GLY A 30 -1.19 -6.60 24.26
C GLY A 30 -1.21 -5.08 24.12
N LEU A 31 -0.15 -4.51 23.55
CA LEU A 31 -0.14 -3.10 23.19
C LEU A 31 -1.42 -2.82 22.38
N PRO A 32 -2.17 -1.74 22.70
CA PRO A 32 -3.38 -1.42 21.94
C PRO A 32 -3.02 -1.32 20.46
N ALA A 33 -3.72 -2.06 19.62
CA ALA A 33 -3.55 -1.96 18.18
C ALA A 33 -3.76 -0.48 17.80
N ALA A 34 -2.82 0.10 17.02
CA ALA A 34 -2.96 1.48 16.56
C ALA A 34 -4.35 1.67 15.94
N ALA A 35 -5.08 2.66 16.40
CA ALA A 35 -6.37 3.03 15.85
C ALA A 35 -6.15 4.05 14.71
N GLN A 36 -7.10 4.11 13.77
CA GLN A 36 -7.09 5.13 12.72
C GLN A 36 -7.03 6.53 13.35
N PRO A 37 -6.18 7.44 12.86
CA PRO A 37 -6.10 8.80 13.39
C PRO A 37 -7.45 9.52 13.34
N THR A 38 -7.83 10.15 14.44
CA THR A 38 -8.99 11.04 14.46
C THR A 38 -8.56 12.42 13.95
N GLU A 39 -9.22 12.89 12.92
CA GLU A 39 -8.94 14.19 12.29
C GLU A 39 -10.08 15.18 12.56
N THR A 40 -9.71 16.42 12.87
CA THR A 40 -10.63 17.55 13.03
C THR A 40 -10.43 18.57 11.91
N GLY A 41 -11.47 19.26 11.48
CA GLY A 41 -11.44 20.27 10.43
C GLY A 41 -12.51 20.08 9.38
N ASP A 42 -12.57 21.00 8.44
CA ASP A 42 -13.49 20.98 7.32
C ASP A 42 -12.88 20.17 6.17
N PHE A 43 -13.47 19.01 5.90
CA PHE A 43 -13.02 18.13 4.82
C PHE A 43 -14.11 18.02 3.76
N ARG A 44 -13.68 17.84 2.51
CA ARG A 44 -14.57 17.46 1.42
C ARG A 44 -15.10 16.04 1.63
N ALA A 45 -16.34 15.80 1.21
CA ALA A 45 -16.85 14.44 1.09
C ALA A 45 -15.97 13.63 0.12
N PRO A 46 -15.69 12.35 0.41
CA PRO A 46 -14.93 11.52 -0.50
C PRO A 46 -15.72 11.26 -1.79
N ASP A 47 -15.05 11.44 -2.92
CA ASP A 47 -15.54 11.10 -4.26
C ASP A 47 -14.48 10.27 -4.97
N LEU A 48 -14.32 9.02 -4.50
CA LEU A 48 -13.38 8.06 -5.05
C LEU A 48 -13.90 7.48 -6.36
N VAL A 49 -13.17 7.70 -7.45
CA VAL A 49 -13.52 7.19 -8.77
C VAL A 49 -12.48 6.19 -9.27
N GLU A 50 -12.95 5.16 -9.96
CA GLU A 50 -12.10 4.10 -10.50
C GLU A 50 -11.42 4.58 -11.79
N LEU A 51 -10.09 4.51 -11.83
CA LEU A 51 -9.28 5.11 -12.90
C LEU A 51 -9.59 4.55 -14.29
N VAL A 52 -9.70 3.23 -14.40
CA VAL A 52 -9.97 2.57 -15.70
C VAL A 52 -11.37 2.86 -16.25
N ARG A 53 -12.30 3.32 -15.42
CA ARG A 53 -13.63 3.78 -15.87
C ARG A 53 -13.59 5.19 -16.45
N LEU A 54 -12.62 6.02 -16.02
CA LEU A 54 -12.41 7.35 -16.57
C LEU A 54 -11.58 7.31 -17.87
N ASP A 55 -10.55 6.48 -17.89
CA ASP A 55 -9.69 6.27 -19.05
C ASP A 55 -9.26 4.80 -19.14
N PRO A 56 -9.92 3.99 -20.01
CA PRO A 56 -9.59 2.58 -20.20
C PRO A 56 -8.18 2.32 -20.75
N SER A 57 -7.47 3.36 -21.22
CA SER A 57 -6.08 3.23 -21.68
C SER A 57 -5.06 3.31 -20.54
N ILE A 58 -5.49 3.53 -19.30
CA ILE A 58 -4.64 3.39 -18.11
C ILE A 58 -4.52 1.89 -17.80
N HIS A 59 -3.28 1.41 -17.70
CA HIS A 59 -3.01 0.02 -17.30
C HIS A 59 -2.86 -0.09 -15.79
N LEU A 60 -3.21 -1.26 -15.25
CA LEU A 60 -3.07 -1.57 -13.83
C LEU A 60 -2.10 -2.74 -13.65
N ASP A 61 -1.12 -2.57 -12.76
CA ASP A 61 -0.29 -3.64 -12.18
C ASP A 61 -0.37 -3.51 -10.65
N ILE A 62 -1.55 -3.78 -10.09
CA ILE A 62 -1.82 -3.63 -8.65
C ILE A 62 -1.15 -4.77 -7.90
N ARG A 63 0.13 -4.62 -7.59
CA ARG A 63 0.97 -5.67 -7.00
C ARG A 63 0.46 -6.10 -5.63
N TYR A 64 -0.17 -5.21 -4.88
CA TYR A 64 -0.78 -5.54 -3.57
C TYR A 64 -2.04 -6.41 -3.69
N ALA A 65 -2.61 -6.59 -4.88
CA ALA A 65 -3.63 -7.60 -5.17
C ALA A 65 -3.05 -9.00 -5.45
N THR A 66 -1.74 -9.15 -5.41
CA THR A 66 -0.98 -10.40 -5.57
C THR A 66 0.03 -10.55 -4.43
N SER A 67 0.82 -11.62 -4.44
CA SER A 67 1.98 -11.77 -3.54
C SER A 67 3.27 -11.14 -4.09
N ASN A 68 3.26 -10.55 -5.30
CA ASN A 68 4.40 -9.90 -5.91
C ASN A 68 4.57 -8.46 -5.41
N ASN A 69 4.85 -8.29 -4.13
CA ASN A 69 5.10 -7.03 -3.44
C ASN A 69 6.06 -7.25 -2.26
N PHE A 70 6.56 -6.18 -1.64
CA PHE A 70 7.56 -6.26 -0.58
C PHE A 70 7.11 -7.05 0.66
N THR A 71 5.79 -7.20 0.89
CA THR A 71 5.26 -7.98 2.02
C THR A 71 5.17 -9.47 1.73
N GLY A 72 5.29 -9.90 0.45
CA GLY A 72 5.08 -11.27 -0.01
C GLY A 72 3.64 -11.77 0.17
N ARG A 73 2.67 -10.89 0.46
CA ARG A 73 1.28 -11.24 0.77
C ARG A 73 0.30 -10.48 -0.10
N LYS A 74 -0.83 -11.13 -0.45
CA LYS A 74 -1.97 -10.44 -1.05
C LYS A 74 -2.68 -9.61 0.03
N LEU A 75 -2.74 -8.29 -0.17
CA LEU A 75 -3.33 -7.32 0.76
C LEU A 75 -4.63 -6.72 0.23
N TYR A 76 -4.81 -6.61 -1.08
CA TYR A 76 -6.06 -6.18 -1.70
C TYR A 76 -6.86 -7.38 -2.21
N ALA A 77 -8.17 -7.36 -2.01
CA ALA A 77 -9.06 -8.39 -2.54
C ALA A 77 -9.15 -8.34 -4.07
N GLU A 78 -9.06 -7.13 -4.65
CA GLU A 78 -9.27 -6.83 -6.06
C GLU A 78 -8.13 -5.97 -6.62
N ALA A 79 -7.78 -6.19 -7.90
CA ALA A 79 -6.80 -5.38 -8.63
C ALA A 79 -7.50 -4.14 -9.23
N ARG A 80 -7.82 -3.16 -8.39
CA ARG A 80 -8.51 -1.92 -8.75
C ARG A 80 -7.76 -0.72 -8.22
N ALA A 81 -7.86 0.43 -8.90
CA ALA A 81 -7.25 1.68 -8.49
C ALA A 81 -8.28 2.82 -8.48
N PHE A 82 -8.30 3.56 -7.38
CA PHE A 82 -9.21 4.69 -7.17
C PHE A 82 -8.42 5.92 -6.75
N LEU A 83 -8.90 7.10 -7.13
CA LEU A 83 -8.45 8.39 -6.60
C LEU A 83 -9.68 9.27 -6.35
N GLN A 84 -9.50 10.34 -5.55
CA GLN A 84 -10.48 11.43 -5.50
C GLN A 84 -10.65 12.00 -6.91
N ARG A 85 -11.88 12.34 -7.31
CA ARG A 85 -12.20 12.76 -8.68
C ARG A 85 -11.25 13.81 -9.24
N PRO A 86 -10.91 14.93 -8.55
CA PRO A 86 -9.99 15.91 -9.12
C PRO A 86 -8.59 15.35 -9.41
N ALA A 87 -8.07 14.46 -8.55
CA ALA A 87 -6.80 13.79 -8.75
C ALA A 87 -6.87 12.78 -9.91
N ALA A 88 -7.98 12.01 -10.01
CA ALA A 88 -8.20 11.06 -11.09
C ALA A 88 -8.28 11.75 -12.46
N GLU A 89 -9.01 12.86 -12.56
CA GLU A 89 -9.12 13.65 -13.79
C GLU A 89 -7.78 14.28 -14.20
N ALA A 90 -7.00 14.77 -13.22
CA ALA A 90 -5.64 15.25 -13.44
C ALA A 90 -4.74 14.12 -13.97
N LEU A 91 -4.84 12.92 -13.40
CA LEU A 91 -4.09 11.74 -13.85
C LEU A 91 -4.44 11.34 -15.31
N VAL A 92 -5.72 11.42 -15.68
CA VAL A 92 -6.17 11.18 -17.06
C VAL A 92 -5.56 12.20 -18.02
N ARG A 93 -5.45 13.49 -17.62
CA ARG A 93 -4.78 14.50 -18.48
C ARG A 93 -3.29 14.21 -18.63
N ALA A 94 -2.61 13.81 -17.54
CA ALA A 94 -1.20 13.37 -17.59
C ALA A 94 -1.02 12.16 -18.53
N ASN A 95 -1.92 11.16 -18.45
CA ASN A 95 -1.90 10.00 -19.34
C ASN A 95 -2.00 10.41 -20.82
N ARG A 96 -2.92 11.33 -21.13
CA ARG A 96 -3.07 11.85 -22.51
C ARG A 96 -1.82 12.58 -23.00
N ALA A 97 -1.16 13.35 -22.12
CA ALA A 97 0.06 14.08 -22.44
C ALA A 97 1.26 13.16 -22.74
N LEU A 98 1.27 11.94 -22.23
CA LEU A 98 2.33 10.96 -22.46
C LEU A 98 2.19 10.21 -23.80
N LYS A 99 0.98 10.12 -24.36
CA LYS A 99 0.71 9.36 -25.61
C LYS A 99 1.56 9.79 -26.80
N PRO A 100 1.77 11.10 -27.09
CA PRO A 100 2.64 11.53 -28.19
C PRO A 100 4.11 11.12 -28.00
N HIS A 101 4.52 10.79 -26.78
CA HIS A 101 5.86 10.29 -26.47
C HIS A 101 5.97 8.76 -26.56
N GLY A 102 4.87 8.06 -26.90
CA GLY A 102 4.83 6.61 -27.03
C GLY A 102 4.55 5.87 -25.71
N TYR A 103 4.08 6.56 -24.67
CA TYR A 103 3.85 5.97 -23.35
C TYR A 103 2.42 6.14 -22.86
N GLY A 104 2.00 5.23 -21.99
CA GLY A 104 0.81 5.33 -21.17
C GLY A 104 1.15 5.07 -19.70
N LEU A 105 0.24 5.42 -18.78
CA LEU A 105 0.42 5.21 -17.34
C LEU A 105 0.14 3.77 -16.94
N LEU A 106 1.02 3.21 -16.10
CA LEU A 106 0.88 1.92 -15.43
C LEU A 106 0.75 2.16 -13.94
N ILE A 107 -0.40 1.88 -13.37
CA ILE A 107 -0.71 2.16 -11.96
C ILE A 107 -0.34 0.97 -11.10
N PHE A 108 0.47 1.19 -10.06
CA PHE A 108 0.86 0.21 -9.05
C PHE A 108 -0.02 0.29 -7.80
N ASP A 109 -0.41 1.51 -7.37
CA ASP A 109 -1.32 1.76 -6.26
C ASP A 109 -2.03 3.12 -6.41
N GLY A 110 -3.22 3.24 -5.81
CA GLY A 110 -3.98 4.47 -5.72
C GLY A 110 -4.49 4.70 -4.30
N TYR A 111 -5.80 4.88 -4.11
CA TYR A 111 -6.39 4.87 -2.78
C TYR A 111 -6.05 3.55 -2.07
N ARG A 112 -5.50 3.67 -0.87
CA ARG A 112 -5.13 2.57 0.02
C ARG A 112 -5.92 2.71 1.33
N PRO A 113 -6.71 1.72 1.74
CA PRO A 113 -7.32 1.74 3.07
C PRO A 113 -6.28 1.95 4.17
N TRP A 114 -6.63 2.70 5.21
CA TRP A 114 -5.69 2.96 6.31
C TRP A 114 -5.19 1.67 6.99
N SER A 115 -6.08 0.69 7.15
CA SER A 115 -5.73 -0.63 7.69
C SER A 115 -4.60 -1.32 6.90
N VAL A 116 -4.52 -1.11 5.58
CA VAL A 116 -3.43 -1.63 4.75
C VAL A 116 -2.13 -0.85 4.99
N THR A 117 -2.18 0.48 5.18
CA THR A 117 -1.00 1.26 5.59
C THR A 117 -0.44 0.76 6.92
N LYS A 118 -1.30 0.41 7.88
CA LYS A 118 -0.90 -0.21 9.14
C LYS A 118 -0.19 -1.55 8.92
N LEU A 119 -0.71 -2.40 8.03
CA LEU A 119 -0.07 -3.67 7.68
C LEU A 119 1.30 -3.47 7.02
N PHE A 120 1.47 -2.44 6.19
CA PHE A 120 2.77 -2.09 5.59
C PHE A 120 3.79 -1.75 6.67
N TRP A 121 3.41 -0.88 7.61
CA TRP A 121 4.26 -0.50 8.73
C TRP A 121 4.69 -1.69 9.58
N GLU A 122 3.74 -2.57 9.92
CA GLU A 122 4.00 -3.77 10.73
C GLU A 122 4.87 -4.81 9.99
N ALA A 123 4.77 -4.88 8.66
CA ALA A 123 5.56 -5.79 7.84
C ALA A 123 6.98 -5.27 7.54
N THR A 124 7.23 -3.97 7.74
CA THR A 124 8.50 -3.32 7.39
C THR A 124 9.44 -3.30 8.60
N PRO A 125 10.71 -3.74 8.45
CA PRO A 125 11.69 -3.61 9.50
C PRO A 125 11.90 -2.15 9.93
N PRO A 126 12.17 -1.87 11.23
CA PRO A 126 12.28 -0.50 11.75
C PRO A 126 13.29 0.40 11.03
N ASP A 127 14.40 -0.15 10.56
CA ASP A 127 15.43 0.57 9.79
C ASP A 127 14.98 0.98 8.39
N LYS A 128 13.87 0.40 7.90
CA LYS A 128 13.23 0.70 6.62
C LYS A 128 11.95 1.54 6.72
N HIS A 129 11.54 1.93 7.93
CA HIS A 129 10.32 2.70 8.15
C HIS A 129 10.29 4.05 7.41
N LYS A 130 11.44 4.57 6.95
CA LYS A 130 11.47 5.78 6.10
C LYS A 130 10.75 5.61 4.77
N PHE A 131 10.58 4.35 4.28
CA PHE A 131 9.92 4.03 3.00
C PHE A 131 8.43 3.68 3.13
N VAL A 132 7.87 3.71 4.34
CA VAL A 132 6.45 3.43 4.56
C VAL A 132 5.84 4.51 5.45
N ALA A 133 4.57 4.84 5.19
CA ALA A 133 3.89 5.85 5.97
C ALA A 133 3.60 5.38 7.41
N ASP A 134 3.91 6.22 8.39
CA ASP A 134 3.53 6.03 9.79
C ASP A 134 1.99 6.01 9.91
N PRO A 135 1.36 4.91 10.33
CA PRO A 135 -0.09 4.81 10.43
C PRO A 135 -0.69 5.81 11.43
N GLN A 136 0.07 6.30 12.40
CA GLN A 136 -0.39 7.35 13.33
C GLN A 136 -0.58 8.70 12.64
N LYS A 137 0.11 8.94 11.52
CA LYS A 137 -0.02 10.15 10.69
C LYS A 137 -0.89 9.92 9.47
N GLY A 138 -1.06 8.67 9.08
CA GLY A 138 -1.70 8.26 7.84
C GLY A 138 -0.88 8.58 6.59
N SER A 139 -1.38 8.15 5.44
CA SER A 139 -0.79 8.35 4.12
C SER A 139 -1.71 9.21 3.24
N ARG A 140 -1.14 9.86 2.22
CA ARG A 140 -1.94 10.52 1.18
C ARG A 140 -2.70 9.51 0.33
N HIS A 141 -2.22 8.27 0.23
CA HIS A 141 -2.98 7.15 -0.33
C HIS A 141 -4.28 6.89 0.44
N ASN A 142 -4.27 7.01 1.79
CA ASN A 142 -5.48 6.84 2.59
C ASN A 142 -6.53 7.93 2.32
N ARG A 143 -6.14 9.04 1.71
CA ARG A 143 -7.02 10.15 1.33
C ARG A 143 -7.50 10.05 -0.12
N GLY A 144 -7.01 9.05 -0.88
CA GLY A 144 -7.24 8.94 -2.32
C GLY A 144 -6.56 10.05 -3.13
N CYS A 145 -5.48 10.62 -2.61
CA CYS A 145 -4.76 11.74 -3.18
C CYS A 145 -3.27 11.46 -3.41
N ALA A 146 -2.88 10.19 -3.46
CA ALA A 146 -1.57 9.76 -3.92
C ALA A 146 -1.72 8.59 -4.89
N VAL A 147 -0.77 8.49 -5.81
CA VAL A 147 -0.68 7.42 -6.79
C VAL A 147 0.75 6.94 -6.90
N ASP A 148 0.93 5.62 -6.90
CA ASP A 148 2.17 4.96 -7.29
C ASP A 148 2.03 4.54 -8.75
N VAL A 149 2.92 5.04 -9.60
CA VAL A 149 2.74 4.96 -11.06
C VAL A 149 4.07 4.85 -11.80
N GLY A 150 4.07 4.02 -12.82
CA GLY A 150 5.12 3.93 -13.83
C GLY A 150 4.56 4.21 -15.22
N LEU A 151 5.30 3.77 -16.22
CA LEU A 151 4.93 3.88 -17.63
C LEU A 151 4.86 2.50 -18.27
N TYR A 152 3.99 2.36 -19.28
CA TYR A 152 4.09 1.27 -20.24
C TYR A 152 4.32 1.83 -21.66
N ASP A 153 5.04 1.09 -22.48
CA ASP A 153 5.29 1.40 -23.89
C ASP A 153 4.04 1.05 -24.72
N LEU A 154 3.47 2.03 -25.41
CA LEU A 154 2.22 1.88 -26.18
C LEU A 154 2.34 0.85 -27.33
N ARG A 155 3.53 0.65 -27.87
CA ARG A 155 3.76 -0.29 -28.98
C ARG A 155 3.83 -1.74 -28.50
N THR A 156 4.37 -1.97 -27.29
CA THR A 156 4.61 -3.33 -26.77
C THR A 156 3.66 -3.74 -25.65
N GLY A 157 2.99 -2.77 -25.02
CA GLY A 157 2.15 -2.97 -23.83
C GLY A 157 2.95 -3.31 -22.56
N ARG A 158 4.29 -3.29 -22.58
CA ARG A 158 5.14 -3.70 -21.48
C ARG A 158 5.51 -2.54 -20.59
N GLU A 159 5.71 -2.84 -19.29
CA GLU A 159 6.28 -1.91 -18.33
C GLU A 159 7.61 -1.35 -18.83
N VAL A 160 7.82 -0.05 -18.65
CA VAL A 160 9.07 0.64 -18.99
C VAL A 160 10.01 0.55 -17.80
N THR A 161 11.23 0.07 -18.03
CA THR A 161 12.24 -0.07 -16.98
C THR A 161 12.71 1.30 -16.48
N MET A 162 12.55 1.55 -15.19
CA MET A 162 13.02 2.75 -14.47
C MET A 162 14.37 2.49 -13.79
N PRO A 163 15.02 3.53 -13.20
CA PRO A 163 16.32 3.36 -12.53
C PRO A 163 16.34 2.38 -11.36
N SER A 164 15.20 2.15 -10.72
CA SER A 164 14.98 1.09 -9.74
C SER A 164 13.62 0.43 -9.95
N ALA A 165 13.41 -0.72 -9.33
CA ALA A 165 12.09 -1.36 -9.31
C ALA A 165 11.11 -0.57 -8.43
N PHE A 166 9.81 -0.76 -8.67
CA PHE A 166 8.76 -0.31 -7.76
C PHE A 166 8.92 -0.99 -6.39
N ASP A 167 8.67 -0.27 -5.30
CA ASP A 167 8.85 -0.72 -3.91
C ASP A 167 10.30 -1.06 -3.50
N GLU A 168 11.28 -0.68 -4.29
CA GLU A 168 12.68 -0.89 -3.91
C GLU A 168 13.08 0.05 -2.77
N MET A 169 13.32 -0.51 -1.58
CA MET A 169 13.68 0.24 -0.37
C MET A 169 15.19 0.53 -0.33
N SER A 170 15.67 1.34 -1.27
CA SER A 170 17.08 1.73 -1.42
C SER A 170 17.21 3.17 -1.93
N ASP A 171 18.43 3.70 -1.91
CA ASP A 171 18.71 5.06 -2.40
C ASP A 171 18.48 5.19 -3.93
N SER A 172 18.42 4.07 -4.67
CA SER A 172 18.11 4.07 -6.10
C SER A 172 16.62 4.38 -6.39
N ALA A 173 15.75 4.28 -5.38
CA ALA A 173 14.35 4.69 -5.46
C ALA A 173 14.16 6.21 -5.55
N ALA A 174 15.13 7.00 -5.10
CA ALA A 174 15.01 8.45 -5.05
C ALA A 174 14.64 9.06 -6.41
N ALA A 175 13.72 10.03 -6.38
CA ALA A 175 13.20 10.70 -7.57
C ALA A 175 14.29 11.39 -8.41
N ASP A 176 15.41 11.75 -7.82
CA ASP A 176 16.55 12.40 -8.49
C ASP A 176 17.82 11.53 -8.54
N TYR A 177 17.69 10.22 -8.26
CA TYR A 177 18.80 9.27 -8.33
C TYR A 177 19.59 9.39 -9.65
N LYS A 178 20.92 9.49 -9.55
CA LYS A 178 21.81 9.75 -10.71
C LYS A 178 22.28 8.49 -11.43
N GLY A 179 22.06 7.32 -10.84
CA GLY A 179 22.38 6.02 -11.46
C GLY A 179 21.35 5.60 -12.52
N GLY A 180 21.47 4.36 -12.97
CA GLY A 180 20.70 3.85 -14.10
C GLY A 180 21.21 4.37 -15.47
N THR A 181 20.58 3.96 -16.55
CA THR A 181 20.91 4.42 -17.91
C THR A 181 20.38 5.83 -18.17
N THR A 182 20.91 6.50 -19.20
CA THR A 182 20.40 7.80 -19.64
C THR A 182 18.94 7.73 -20.05
N GLU A 183 18.51 6.65 -20.71
CA GLU A 183 17.11 6.45 -21.12
C GLU A 183 16.19 6.28 -19.91
N GLN A 184 16.57 5.47 -18.90
CA GLN A 184 15.79 5.31 -17.66
C GLN A 184 15.59 6.66 -16.94
N ARG A 185 16.65 7.47 -16.82
CA ARG A 185 16.55 8.81 -16.20
C ARG A 185 15.66 9.76 -17.01
N ARG A 186 15.76 9.72 -18.36
CA ARG A 186 14.92 10.51 -19.25
C ARG A 186 13.44 10.13 -19.12
N THR A 187 13.15 8.85 -19.11
CA THR A 187 11.78 8.34 -19.02
C THR A 187 11.16 8.66 -17.66
N ARG A 188 11.92 8.51 -16.58
CA ARG A 188 11.50 8.95 -15.23
C ARG A 188 11.23 10.46 -15.19
N ALA A 189 12.08 11.29 -15.81
CA ALA A 189 11.87 12.73 -15.87
C ALA A 189 10.63 13.10 -16.68
N LEU A 190 10.34 12.37 -17.76
CA LEU A 190 9.12 12.56 -18.55
C LEU A 190 7.86 12.25 -17.75
N LEU A 191 7.83 11.12 -17.02
CA LEU A 191 6.74 10.76 -16.12
C LEU A 191 6.51 11.87 -15.09
N ARG A 192 7.57 12.27 -14.39
CA ARG A 192 7.52 13.33 -13.39
C ARG A 192 6.95 14.63 -13.98
N GLN A 193 7.47 15.08 -15.11
CA GLN A 193 7.03 16.32 -15.77
C GLN A 193 5.55 16.27 -16.16
N ALA A 194 5.07 15.14 -16.67
CA ALA A 194 3.67 14.98 -17.05
C ALA A 194 2.73 15.10 -15.85
N LEU A 195 3.09 14.48 -14.72
CA LEU A 195 2.29 14.52 -13.49
C LEU A 195 2.38 15.87 -12.77
N GLU A 196 3.57 16.48 -12.68
CA GLU A 196 3.74 17.76 -11.99
C GLU A 196 2.97 18.90 -12.69
N ARG A 197 2.83 18.86 -14.02
CA ARG A 197 1.99 19.80 -14.79
C ARG A 197 0.50 19.72 -14.42
N GLU A 198 0.06 18.59 -13.93
CA GLU A 198 -1.32 18.33 -13.56
C GLU A 198 -1.58 18.46 -12.04
N GLY A 199 -0.64 19.05 -11.30
CA GLY A 199 -0.80 19.36 -9.87
C GLY A 199 -0.40 18.23 -8.93
N PHE A 200 0.30 17.21 -9.42
CA PHE A 200 0.96 16.23 -8.58
C PHE A 200 2.35 16.71 -8.17
N LYS A 201 2.89 16.13 -7.10
CA LYS A 201 4.24 16.36 -6.63
C LYS A 201 4.89 15.04 -6.32
N VAL A 202 6.07 14.78 -6.90
CA VAL A 202 6.83 13.56 -6.63
C VAL A 202 7.33 13.52 -5.19
N ASN A 203 7.31 12.33 -4.57
CA ASN A 203 8.03 12.06 -3.33
C ASN A 203 9.54 12.04 -3.61
N PRO A 204 10.39 12.78 -2.90
CA PRO A 204 11.82 12.80 -3.16
C PRO A 204 12.48 11.44 -2.98
N ASP A 205 11.97 10.58 -2.12
CA ASP A 205 12.53 9.27 -1.79
C ASP A 205 12.04 8.12 -2.70
N GLU A 206 10.98 8.38 -3.53
CA GLU A 206 10.28 7.36 -4.32
C GLU A 206 9.88 7.92 -5.68
N TRP A 207 10.55 7.51 -6.77
CA TRP A 207 10.30 8.04 -8.11
C TRP A 207 8.89 7.75 -8.65
N TRP A 208 8.22 6.74 -8.13
CA TRP A 208 6.88 6.29 -8.53
C TRP A 208 5.76 7.00 -7.79
N HIS A 209 6.02 7.55 -6.58
CA HIS A 209 5.00 8.10 -5.69
C HIS A 209 4.75 9.59 -5.96
N PHE A 210 3.49 9.93 -6.20
CA PHE A 210 3.06 11.30 -6.47
C PHE A 210 1.87 11.70 -5.61
N ASP A 211 2.01 12.77 -4.83
CA ASP A 211 0.96 13.39 -4.04
C ASP A 211 0.20 14.42 -4.87
N TYR A 212 -1.13 14.36 -4.89
CA TYR A 212 -1.96 15.40 -5.48
C TYR A 212 -2.10 16.60 -4.53
N GLN A 213 -2.03 17.84 -5.07
CA GLN A 213 -1.97 19.09 -4.32
C GLN A 213 -3.07 19.26 -3.26
N ASP A 214 -4.29 18.78 -3.52
CA ASP A 214 -5.48 18.97 -2.68
C ASP A 214 -5.62 17.93 -1.54
N TRP A 215 -4.63 17.10 -1.28
CA TRP A 215 -4.73 15.97 -0.34
C TRP A 215 -5.17 16.38 1.07
N ARG A 216 -4.86 17.61 1.51
CA ARG A 216 -5.26 18.13 2.84
C ARG A 216 -6.76 18.36 2.96
N LEU A 217 -7.47 18.43 1.86
CA LEU A 217 -8.92 18.66 1.83
C LEU A 217 -9.72 17.37 2.05
N TYR A 218 -9.07 16.22 2.17
CA TYR A 218 -9.72 14.93 2.32
C TYR A 218 -9.24 14.21 3.58
N ARG A 219 -10.17 13.52 4.26
CA ARG A 219 -9.85 12.70 5.45
C ARG A 219 -9.08 11.44 5.09
N ILE A 220 -8.39 10.89 6.08
CA ILE A 220 -7.93 9.51 6.07
C ILE A 220 -9.16 8.60 6.03
N LEU A 221 -9.19 7.66 5.09
CA LEU A 221 -10.27 6.70 4.90
C LEU A 221 -9.78 5.28 5.15
N ASP A 222 -10.69 4.42 5.63
CA ASP A 222 -10.47 2.97 5.75
C ASP A 222 -11.65 2.20 5.11
N LEU A 223 -12.01 2.61 3.88
CA LEU A 223 -13.09 1.98 3.13
C LEU A 223 -12.54 0.81 2.31
N PRO A 224 -13.10 -0.40 2.41
CA PRO A 224 -12.75 -1.49 1.51
C PRO A 224 -13.22 -1.15 0.08
N PHE A 225 -12.50 -1.63 -0.94
CA PHE A 225 -12.80 -1.33 -2.35
C PHE A 225 -14.25 -1.69 -2.74
N ALA A 226 -14.77 -2.79 -2.20
CA ALA A 226 -16.16 -3.20 -2.43
C ALA A 226 -17.22 -2.19 -1.92
N ALA A 227 -16.86 -1.34 -0.95
CA ALA A 227 -17.73 -0.29 -0.44
C ALA A 227 -17.64 1.03 -1.23
N ILE A 228 -16.72 1.12 -2.18
CA ILE A 228 -16.57 2.30 -3.04
C ILE A 228 -17.59 2.15 -4.19
N HIS A 229 -18.70 2.85 -4.06
CA HIS A 229 -19.71 2.93 -5.11
C HIS A 229 -19.32 4.03 -6.10
N ALA A 230 -19.43 3.74 -7.40
CA ALA A 230 -19.24 4.76 -8.41
C ALA A 230 -20.29 5.87 -8.22
N SER A 231 -19.85 7.06 -7.79
CA SER A 231 -20.73 8.22 -7.82
C SER A 231 -21.20 8.46 -9.26
N PRO A 232 -22.50 8.62 -9.52
CA PRO A 232 -22.96 9.01 -10.85
C PRO A 232 -22.21 10.28 -11.28
N ARG A 233 -21.76 10.31 -12.54
CA ARG A 233 -21.23 11.54 -13.12
C ARG A 233 -22.29 12.63 -12.95
N ALA A 234 -21.95 13.74 -12.30
CA ALA A 234 -22.80 14.91 -12.35
C ALA A 234 -23.09 15.21 -13.83
N PRO A 235 -24.36 15.45 -14.25
CA PRO A 235 -24.62 15.84 -15.61
C PRO A 235 -23.77 17.06 -15.93
N ASP A 236 -23.07 17.00 -17.09
CA ASP A 236 -22.25 18.11 -17.57
C ASP A 236 -23.14 19.37 -17.50
N ALA A 237 -22.81 20.30 -16.62
CA ALA A 237 -23.31 21.65 -16.73
C ALA A 237 -22.81 22.15 -18.08
N GLY A 238 -23.69 22.18 -19.08
CA GLY A 238 -23.38 22.68 -20.40
C GLY A 238 -22.70 24.06 -20.31
N PRO A 239 -21.94 24.45 -21.35
CA PRO A 239 -21.25 25.73 -21.35
C PRO A 239 -22.24 26.88 -21.12
N PRO A 240 -21.81 27.94 -20.40
CA PRO A 240 -22.61 29.13 -20.21
C PRO A 240 -22.88 29.88 -21.51
#